data_ff34ffb3beb19e4b3b00ad66da45359d
#
_entry.id   ff34ffb3beb19e4b3b00ad66da45359d
#
_cell.length_a   1.000
_cell.length_b   1.000
_cell.length_c   1.000
_cell.angle_alpha   90.00
_cell.angle_beta   90.00
_cell.angle_gamma   90.00
#
_symmetry.space_group_name_H-M   'P 1'
#
loop_
_entity.id
_entity.type
_entity.pdbx_description
1 polymer ?
#
loop_
_entity_poly.entity_id
_entity_poly.type
_entity_poly.pdbx_seq_one_letter_code
_entity_poly.pdbx_strand_id
1 'polypeptide(L)'
;MRSTVATVCLFLAAASGRAEETAAPAGTPPPMRGSAGESVRAVQPPAPVAIPAEAEPVVSTETVERMGMDGISAFEKGNFQGAKEAYLRVLKVEPNNLPALVNLGATEYRLGNNADAERLLRRSLQIKPDNPTAWLNLGMVYLGGNEPMRALAAVAQAVVHAPQDPVARNYLGVAAGRNGWFDAAEAELRRAVELRPDYADAHFNLAVFCLERTPPATELARRHYREARRLGAEPDPLIEKALAK
;
A
#
# COMPACT_ATOMS: atom_id res chain seq x y z
N MET A 1 -25.58 -4.64 -8.66
CA MET A 1 -24.49 -5.39 -8.06
C MET A 1 -23.64 -4.39 -7.28
N ARG A 2 -23.69 -4.46 -5.96
CA ARG A 2 -23.03 -3.48 -5.07
C ARG A 2 -21.61 -3.96 -4.83
N SER A 3 -20.61 -3.29 -5.44
CA SER A 3 -19.19 -3.49 -5.12
C SER A 3 -18.93 -2.88 -3.74
N THR A 4 -18.84 -3.72 -2.73
CA THR A 4 -18.43 -3.32 -1.38
C THR A 4 -16.89 -3.29 -1.39
N VAL A 5 -16.33 -2.12 -1.70
CA VAL A 5 -14.90 -1.88 -1.43
C VAL A 5 -14.74 -1.92 0.09
N ALA A 6 -14.07 -2.95 0.59
CA ALA A 6 -13.79 -3.09 2.02
C ALA A 6 -12.98 -1.89 2.49
N THR A 7 -13.63 -1.02 3.24
CA THR A 7 -13.04 0.17 3.87
C THR A 7 -12.08 -0.30 4.95
N VAL A 8 -10.79 -0.07 4.73
CA VAL A 8 -9.75 -0.35 5.73
C VAL A 8 -9.71 0.84 6.67
N CYS A 9 -10.39 0.74 7.81
CA CYS A 9 -10.21 1.66 8.92
C CYS A 9 -8.80 1.47 9.48
N LEU A 10 -7.92 2.43 9.25
CA LEU A 10 -6.57 2.43 9.83
C LEU A 10 -6.63 3.00 11.24
N PHE A 11 -6.98 2.16 12.23
CA PHE A 11 -6.68 2.45 13.63
C PHE A 11 -5.18 2.26 13.85
N LEU A 12 -4.40 3.32 13.76
CA LEU A 12 -3.01 3.32 14.21
C LEU A 12 -2.98 3.52 15.73
N ALA A 13 -3.02 2.39 16.47
CA ALA A 13 -2.60 2.38 17.86
C ALA A 13 -1.09 2.65 17.90
N ALA A 14 -0.70 3.72 18.56
CA ALA A 14 0.70 4.05 18.83
C ALA A 14 1.30 3.00 19.79
N ALA A 15 2.09 2.07 19.26
CA ALA A 15 2.98 1.24 20.05
C ALA A 15 4.38 1.88 20.02
N SER A 16 4.72 2.61 21.09
CA SER A 16 6.07 3.07 21.37
C SER A 16 6.93 1.91 21.86
N GLY A 17 7.82 1.40 21.01
CA GLY A 17 8.86 0.45 21.37
C GLY A 17 10.19 0.95 20.84
N ARG A 18 11.04 1.50 21.73
CA ARG A 18 12.45 1.79 21.46
C ARG A 18 13.21 0.49 21.22
N ALA A 19 13.94 0.41 20.11
CA ALA A 19 15.08 -0.50 19.98
C ALA A 19 16.30 0.31 19.57
N GLU A 20 17.34 0.26 20.39
CA GLU A 20 18.66 0.83 20.13
C GLU A 20 19.37 -0.01 19.07
N GLU A 21 19.88 0.66 18.06
CA GLU A 21 20.69 0.07 17.00
C GLU A 21 22.17 0.42 17.23
N THR A 22 22.98 -0.59 17.52
CA THR A 22 24.43 -0.50 17.56
C THR A 22 25.01 -0.91 16.20
N ALA A 23 25.59 0.03 15.48
CA ALA A 23 26.29 -0.20 14.22
C ALA A 23 27.73 -0.65 14.47
N ALA A 24 28.18 -1.69 13.77
CA ALA A 24 29.57 -2.10 13.65
C ALA A 24 30.06 -1.91 12.19
N PRO A 25 31.31 -1.49 11.97
CA PRO A 25 31.80 -1.06 10.67
C PRO A 25 32.26 -2.23 9.77
N ALA A 26 31.96 -2.10 8.48
CA ALA A 26 32.35 -3.03 7.42
C ALA A 26 33.85 -2.93 7.10
N GLY A 27 34.55 -4.07 7.14
CA GLY A 27 35.93 -4.22 6.68
C GLY A 27 35.99 -4.53 5.17
N THR A 28 36.93 -3.88 4.49
CA THR A 28 37.28 -4.09 3.07
C THR A 28 38.08 -5.38 2.86
N PRO A 29 37.79 -6.18 1.81
CA PRO A 29 38.62 -7.36 1.48
C PRO A 29 39.87 -6.98 0.65
N PRO A 30 40.97 -7.75 0.78
CA PRO A 30 42.20 -7.51 0.06
C PRO A 30 42.19 -8.05 -1.38
N PRO A 31 43.08 -7.55 -2.27
CA PRO A 31 43.12 -7.92 -3.68
C PRO A 31 43.77 -9.28 -3.94
N MET A 32 43.17 -10.05 -4.82
CA MET A 32 43.67 -11.34 -5.27
C MET A 32 44.75 -11.17 -6.36
N ARG A 33 45.97 -11.75 -6.14
CA ARG A 33 47.03 -11.86 -7.11
C ARG A 33 46.77 -13.03 -8.07
N GLY A 34 46.93 -12.76 -9.37
CA GLY A 34 46.87 -13.78 -10.39
C GLY A 34 48.15 -14.64 -10.42
N SER A 35 48.02 -15.91 -10.73
CA SER A 35 49.09 -16.78 -11.16
C SER A 35 48.79 -17.33 -12.56
N ALA A 36 49.84 -17.24 -13.40
CA ALA A 36 49.80 -17.61 -14.79
C ALA A 36 49.96 -19.11 -15.00
N GLY A 37 49.26 -19.63 -15.98
CA GLY A 37 49.77 -20.58 -16.97
C GLY A 37 49.86 -22.06 -16.56
N GLU A 38 48.88 -22.81 -17.10
CA GLU A 38 49.19 -24.12 -17.69
C GLU A 38 48.09 -24.48 -18.69
N SER A 39 48.48 -24.64 -19.96
CA SER A 39 47.62 -25.01 -21.07
C SER A 39 47.32 -26.51 -21.03
N VAL A 40 46.14 -26.86 -20.50
CA VAL A 40 45.61 -28.21 -20.61
C VAL A 40 44.74 -28.32 -21.86
N ARG A 41 45.12 -29.19 -22.76
CA ARG A 41 44.44 -29.51 -24.02
C ARG A 41 43.03 -30.01 -23.69
N ALA A 42 42.02 -29.20 -24.05
CA ALA A 42 40.63 -29.51 -23.82
C ALA A 42 40.19 -30.73 -24.69
N VAL A 43 39.86 -31.82 -24.00
CA VAL A 43 39.05 -32.89 -24.60
C VAL A 43 37.63 -32.34 -24.70
N GLN A 44 37.09 -32.22 -25.91
CA GLN A 44 35.69 -31.81 -26.12
C GLN A 44 34.78 -32.84 -25.49
N PRO A 45 33.89 -32.44 -24.58
CA PRO A 45 32.85 -33.34 -24.09
C PRO A 45 31.87 -33.68 -25.25
N PRO A 46 31.27 -34.89 -25.25
CA PRO A 46 30.26 -35.24 -26.23
C PRO A 46 29.11 -34.22 -26.16
N ALA A 47 28.58 -33.85 -27.34
CA ALA A 47 27.47 -32.93 -27.45
C ALA A 47 26.30 -33.36 -26.50
N PRO A 48 25.73 -32.45 -25.74
CA PRO A 48 24.60 -32.78 -24.88
C PRO A 48 23.45 -33.28 -25.73
N VAL A 49 22.98 -34.49 -25.43
CA VAL A 49 21.74 -35.03 -25.98
C VAL A 49 20.64 -34.05 -25.59
N ALA A 50 20.06 -33.35 -26.57
CA ALA A 50 18.92 -32.47 -26.33
C ALA A 50 17.76 -33.33 -25.83
N ILE A 51 17.56 -33.35 -24.52
CA ILE A 51 16.31 -33.78 -23.92
C ILE A 51 15.28 -32.76 -24.41
N PRO A 52 14.20 -33.18 -25.10
CA PRO A 52 13.13 -32.25 -25.42
C PRO A 52 12.67 -31.64 -24.12
N ALA A 53 12.83 -30.34 -23.96
CA ALA A 53 12.21 -29.64 -22.85
C ALA A 53 10.72 -29.93 -23.00
N GLU A 54 10.14 -30.69 -22.05
CA GLU A 54 8.71 -30.81 -21.94
C GLU A 54 8.20 -29.37 -21.86
N ALA A 55 7.48 -28.95 -22.89
CA ALA A 55 6.90 -27.63 -22.96
C ALA A 55 6.03 -27.46 -21.69
N GLU A 56 6.40 -26.56 -20.81
CA GLU A 56 5.56 -26.27 -19.64
C GLU A 56 4.14 -25.99 -20.18
N PRO A 57 3.10 -26.55 -19.56
CA PRO A 57 1.74 -26.40 -20.07
C PRO A 57 1.41 -24.92 -20.19
N VAL A 58 1.08 -24.48 -21.41
CA VAL A 58 0.68 -23.10 -21.68
C VAL A 58 -0.58 -22.83 -20.86
N VAL A 59 -0.43 -22.08 -19.78
CA VAL A 59 -1.55 -21.70 -18.92
C VAL A 59 -2.44 -20.74 -19.69
N SER A 60 -3.72 -21.07 -19.84
CA SER A 60 -4.64 -20.22 -20.61
C SER A 60 -4.91 -18.90 -19.88
N THR A 61 -5.22 -17.84 -20.63
CA THR A 61 -5.62 -16.53 -20.08
C THR A 61 -6.79 -16.66 -19.10
N GLU A 62 -7.78 -17.50 -19.42
CA GLU A 62 -8.92 -17.80 -18.54
C GLU A 62 -8.47 -18.37 -17.18
N THR A 63 -7.43 -19.20 -17.18
CA THR A 63 -6.87 -19.74 -15.94
C THR A 63 -6.18 -18.67 -15.12
N VAL A 64 -5.45 -17.74 -15.75
CA VAL A 64 -4.80 -16.60 -15.08
C VAL A 64 -5.85 -15.66 -14.48
N GLU A 65 -6.89 -15.33 -15.23
CA GLU A 65 -8.01 -14.52 -14.74
C GLU A 65 -8.70 -15.16 -13.53
N ARG A 66 -8.97 -16.47 -13.59
CA ARG A 66 -9.54 -17.20 -12.45
C ARG A 66 -8.64 -17.16 -11.21
N MET A 67 -7.33 -17.34 -11.36
CA MET A 67 -6.39 -17.20 -10.24
C MET A 67 -6.42 -15.79 -9.64
N GLY A 68 -6.54 -14.76 -10.48
CA GLY A 68 -6.70 -13.37 -10.04
C GLY A 68 -7.99 -13.17 -9.24
N MET A 69 -9.11 -13.71 -9.71
CA MET A 69 -10.41 -13.65 -9.02
C MET A 69 -10.39 -14.41 -7.68
N ASP A 70 -9.73 -15.57 -7.62
CA ASP A 70 -9.52 -16.29 -6.36
C ASP A 70 -8.78 -15.42 -5.33
N GLY A 71 -7.76 -14.68 -5.79
CA GLY A 71 -7.02 -13.73 -4.95
C GLY A 71 -7.90 -12.60 -4.42
N ILE A 72 -8.74 -12.00 -5.27
CA ILE A 72 -9.69 -10.96 -4.88
C ILE A 72 -10.68 -11.49 -3.84
N SER A 73 -11.29 -12.66 -4.12
CA SER A 73 -12.24 -13.30 -3.20
C SER A 73 -11.61 -13.64 -1.84
N ALA A 74 -10.37 -14.13 -1.84
CA ALA A 74 -9.64 -14.40 -0.61
C ALA A 74 -9.36 -13.11 0.19
N PHE A 75 -8.94 -12.04 -0.50
CA PHE A 75 -8.70 -10.74 0.12
C PHE A 75 -9.97 -10.15 0.75
N GLU A 76 -11.10 -10.17 0.05
CA GLU A 76 -12.39 -9.69 0.55
C GLU A 76 -12.87 -10.45 1.79
N LYS A 77 -12.53 -11.74 1.89
CA LYS A 77 -12.81 -12.59 3.06
C LYS A 77 -11.81 -12.40 4.21
N GLY A 78 -10.82 -11.52 4.05
CA GLY A 78 -9.75 -11.34 5.04
C GLY A 78 -8.70 -12.45 5.05
N ASN A 79 -8.77 -13.41 4.15
CA ASN A 79 -7.76 -14.45 3.98
C ASN A 79 -6.58 -13.91 3.16
N PHE A 80 -5.77 -13.05 3.78
CA PHE A 80 -4.65 -12.39 3.09
C PHE A 80 -3.56 -13.36 2.67
N GLN A 81 -3.36 -14.46 3.41
CA GLN A 81 -2.40 -15.49 3.02
C GLN A 81 -2.84 -16.24 1.74
N GLY A 82 -4.11 -16.62 1.65
CA GLY A 82 -4.67 -17.21 0.44
C GLY A 82 -4.66 -16.26 -0.75
N ALA A 83 -4.92 -14.96 -0.51
CA ALA A 83 -4.82 -13.93 -1.55
C ALA A 83 -3.37 -13.82 -2.08
N LYS A 84 -2.37 -13.78 -1.19
CA LYS A 84 -0.94 -13.78 -1.55
C LYS A 84 -0.59 -14.97 -2.44
N GLU A 85 -0.97 -16.17 -2.06
CA GLU A 85 -0.69 -17.39 -2.82
C GLU A 85 -1.33 -17.34 -4.22
N ALA A 86 -2.56 -16.86 -4.32
CA ALA A 86 -3.25 -16.72 -5.59
C ALA A 86 -2.55 -15.73 -6.53
N TYR A 87 -2.19 -14.53 -6.04
CA TYR A 87 -1.49 -13.54 -6.86
C TYR A 87 -0.06 -13.97 -7.23
N LEU A 88 0.64 -14.71 -6.36
CA LEU A 88 1.94 -15.29 -6.71
C LEU A 88 1.82 -16.31 -7.84
N ARG A 89 0.76 -17.12 -7.90
CA ARG A 89 0.50 -18.01 -9.05
C ARG A 89 0.29 -17.22 -10.34
N VAL A 90 -0.47 -16.12 -10.30
CA VAL A 90 -0.61 -15.21 -11.46
C VAL A 90 0.76 -14.70 -11.91
N LEU A 91 1.57 -14.17 -10.98
CA LEU A 91 2.88 -13.60 -11.30
C LEU A 91 3.93 -14.63 -11.74
N LYS A 92 3.74 -15.90 -11.42
CA LYS A 92 4.58 -16.99 -11.96
C LYS A 92 4.35 -17.19 -13.47
N VAL A 93 3.10 -17.03 -13.91
CA VAL A 93 2.73 -17.16 -15.33
C VAL A 93 2.95 -15.84 -16.07
N GLU A 94 2.51 -14.74 -15.49
CA GLU A 94 2.60 -13.39 -16.05
C GLU A 94 3.36 -12.45 -15.09
N PRO A 95 4.70 -12.44 -15.13
CA PRO A 95 5.51 -11.67 -14.17
C PRO A 95 5.20 -10.18 -14.12
N ASN A 96 4.66 -9.61 -15.19
CA ASN A 96 4.32 -8.19 -15.31
C ASN A 96 2.80 -7.92 -15.26
N ASN A 97 2.00 -8.86 -14.76
CA ASN A 97 0.56 -8.65 -14.58
C ASN A 97 0.31 -7.53 -13.57
N LEU A 98 -0.11 -6.36 -14.06
CA LEU A 98 -0.30 -5.16 -13.25
C LEU A 98 -1.32 -5.34 -12.12
N PRO A 99 -2.55 -5.87 -12.37
CA PRO A 99 -3.50 -6.14 -11.31
C PRO A 99 -2.91 -7.02 -10.20
N ALA A 100 -2.19 -8.08 -10.56
CA ALA A 100 -1.60 -8.99 -9.58
C ALA A 100 -0.50 -8.31 -8.75
N LEU A 101 0.35 -7.48 -9.37
CA LEU A 101 1.39 -6.73 -8.64
C LEU A 101 0.77 -5.75 -7.63
N VAL A 102 -0.27 -5.00 -8.05
CA VAL A 102 -0.93 -4.01 -7.18
C VAL A 102 -1.67 -4.70 -6.04
N ASN A 103 -2.44 -5.75 -6.35
CA ASN A 103 -3.23 -6.48 -5.35
C ASN A 103 -2.34 -7.27 -4.39
N LEU A 104 -1.23 -7.85 -4.87
CA LEU A 104 -0.24 -8.49 -3.99
C LEU A 104 0.43 -7.45 -3.09
N GLY A 105 0.77 -6.26 -3.62
CA GLY A 105 1.30 -5.17 -2.80
C GLY A 105 0.35 -4.75 -1.68
N ALA A 106 -0.94 -4.58 -1.98
CA ALA A 106 -1.97 -4.31 -0.98
C ALA A 106 -2.12 -5.48 0.03
N THR A 107 -1.99 -6.72 -0.44
CA THR A 107 -2.06 -7.92 0.40
C THR A 107 -0.87 -7.99 1.36
N GLU A 108 0.35 -7.74 0.87
CA GLU A 108 1.55 -7.71 1.71
C GLU A 108 1.47 -6.61 2.78
N TYR A 109 0.92 -5.43 2.44
CA TYR A 109 0.64 -4.38 3.42
C TYR A 109 -0.31 -4.87 4.52
N ARG A 110 -1.40 -5.57 4.15
CA ARG A 110 -2.35 -6.15 5.12
C ARG A 110 -1.74 -7.25 6.00
N LEU A 111 -0.71 -7.92 5.51
CA LEU A 111 0.10 -8.90 6.26
C LEU A 111 1.20 -8.25 7.13
N GLY A 112 1.38 -6.91 7.06
CA GLY A 112 2.41 -6.18 7.77
C GLY A 112 3.79 -6.19 7.08
N ASN A 113 3.89 -6.74 5.88
CA ASN A 113 5.14 -6.86 5.12
C ASN A 113 5.38 -5.59 4.28
N ASN A 114 5.57 -4.44 4.94
CA ASN A 114 5.64 -3.12 4.27
C ASN A 114 6.75 -3.04 3.20
N ALA A 115 7.91 -3.66 3.41
CA ALA A 115 9.00 -3.64 2.44
C ALA A 115 8.66 -4.39 1.13
N ASP A 116 8.00 -5.53 1.23
CA ASP A 116 7.53 -6.28 0.06
C ASP A 116 6.39 -5.54 -0.65
N ALA A 117 5.47 -4.95 0.10
CA ALA A 117 4.41 -4.10 -0.44
C ALA A 117 4.99 -2.94 -1.26
N GLU A 118 5.94 -2.19 -0.69
CA GLU A 118 6.61 -1.08 -1.40
C GLU A 118 7.30 -1.58 -2.68
N ARG A 119 8.05 -2.67 -2.61
CA ARG A 119 8.77 -3.24 -3.75
C ARG A 119 7.82 -3.61 -4.91
N LEU A 120 6.71 -4.29 -4.60
CA LEU A 120 5.72 -4.71 -5.58
C LEU A 120 4.99 -3.53 -6.22
N LEU A 121 4.57 -2.56 -5.41
CA LEU A 121 3.88 -1.35 -5.88
C LEU A 121 4.81 -0.49 -6.74
N ARG A 122 6.06 -0.32 -6.35
CA ARG A 122 7.05 0.38 -7.18
C ARG A 122 7.31 -0.34 -8.49
N ARG A 123 7.37 -1.68 -8.49
CA ARG A 123 7.48 -2.45 -9.73
C ARG A 123 6.27 -2.23 -10.64
N SER A 124 5.05 -2.20 -10.09
CA SER A 124 3.86 -1.90 -10.88
C SER A 124 3.91 -0.50 -11.50
N LEU A 125 4.43 0.49 -10.77
CA LEU A 125 4.59 1.87 -11.23
C LEU A 125 5.72 2.04 -12.26
N GLN A 126 6.74 1.19 -12.26
CA GLN A 126 7.73 1.14 -13.35
C GLN A 126 7.10 0.69 -14.67
N ILE A 127 6.10 -0.19 -14.63
CA ILE A 127 5.38 -0.68 -15.82
C ILE A 127 4.31 0.33 -16.24
N LYS A 128 3.54 0.85 -15.29
CA LYS A 128 2.46 1.82 -15.52
C LYS A 128 2.54 2.98 -14.51
N PRO A 129 3.27 4.07 -14.84
CA PRO A 129 3.51 5.20 -13.91
C PRO A 129 2.25 5.99 -13.55
N ASP A 130 1.22 5.93 -14.36
CA ASP A 130 -0.05 6.64 -14.22
C ASP A 130 -1.15 5.82 -13.49
N ASN A 131 -0.77 4.73 -12.80
CA ASN A 131 -1.73 3.89 -12.07
C ASN A 131 -2.09 4.53 -10.70
N PRO A 132 -3.30 5.12 -10.54
CA PRO A 132 -3.67 5.80 -9.31
C PRO A 132 -3.79 4.85 -8.11
N THR A 133 -4.26 3.61 -8.33
CA THR A 133 -4.39 2.61 -7.26
C THR A 133 -3.04 2.18 -6.70
N ALA A 134 -2.02 2.03 -7.56
CA ALA A 134 -0.68 1.71 -7.12
C ALA A 134 -0.06 2.86 -6.29
N TRP A 135 -0.24 4.11 -6.73
CA TRP A 135 0.19 5.28 -5.98
C TRP A 135 -0.53 5.42 -4.64
N LEU A 136 -1.85 5.19 -4.60
CA LEU A 136 -2.64 5.24 -3.37
C LEU A 136 -2.17 4.18 -2.37
N ASN A 137 -2.03 2.92 -2.82
CA ASN A 137 -1.55 1.84 -1.96
C ASN A 137 -0.13 2.09 -1.44
N LEU A 138 0.75 2.67 -2.27
CA LEU A 138 2.09 3.06 -1.85
C LEU A 138 2.05 4.14 -0.76
N GLY A 139 1.15 5.12 -0.90
CA GLY A 139 0.90 6.12 0.13
C GLY A 139 0.40 5.52 1.44
N MET A 140 -0.48 4.51 1.38
CA MET A 140 -0.96 3.78 2.56
C MET A 140 0.19 3.02 3.26
N VAL A 141 1.08 2.39 2.49
CA VAL A 141 2.28 1.73 3.04
C VAL A 141 3.14 2.73 3.79
N TYR A 142 3.38 3.93 3.24
CA TYR A 142 4.18 4.97 3.89
C TYR A 142 3.51 5.56 5.13
N LEU A 143 2.18 5.71 5.12
CA LEU A 143 1.43 6.13 6.33
C LEU A 143 1.55 5.09 7.44
N GLY A 144 1.44 3.81 7.10
CA GLY A 144 1.63 2.69 8.03
C GLY A 144 3.06 2.60 8.58
N GLY A 145 4.06 2.97 7.76
CA GLY A 145 5.48 3.06 8.16
C GLY A 145 5.85 4.35 8.89
N ASN A 146 4.88 5.24 9.20
CA ASN A 146 5.10 6.56 9.80
C ASN A 146 6.05 7.47 8.98
N GLU A 147 5.89 7.45 7.66
CA GLU A 147 6.65 8.24 6.69
C GLU A 147 5.73 9.27 5.99
N PRO A 148 5.17 10.27 6.71
CA PRO A 148 4.09 11.11 6.21
C PRO A 148 4.47 11.95 4.98
N MET A 149 5.75 12.37 4.83
CA MET A 149 6.20 13.10 3.66
C MET A 149 6.22 12.22 2.39
N ARG A 150 6.67 10.98 2.53
CA ARG A 150 6.64 10.01 1.39
C ARG A 150 5.20 9.64 1.05
N ALA A 151 4.36 9.46 2.06
CA ALA A 151 2.93 9.23 1.88
C ALA A 151 2.27 10.37 1.10
N LEU A 152 2.51 11.61 1.51
CA LEU A 152 1.98 12.80 0.83
C LEU A 152 2.37 12.82 -0.65
N ALA A 153 3.65 12.60 -0.95
CA ALA A 153 4.13 12.57 -2.33
C ALA A 153 3.45 11.47 -3.16
N ALA A 154 3.30 10.27 -2.62
CA ALA A 154 2.66 9.16 -3.32
C ALA A 154 1.16 9.39 -3.52
N VAL A 155 0.42 9.81 -2.47
CA VAL A 155 -1.02 10.04 -2.60
C VAL A 155 -1.33 11.25 -3.48
N ALA A 156 -0.47 12.27 -3.50
CA ALA A 156 -0.61 13.38 -4.44
C ALA A 156 -0.58 12.89 -5.90
N GLN A 157 0.30 11.93 -6.24
CA GLN A 157 0.28 11.30 -7.56
C GLN A 157 -1.04 10.53 -7.82
N ALA A 158 -1.56 9.81 -6.82
CA ALA A 158 -2.86 9.16 -6.96
C ALA A 158 -3.97 10.17 -7.30
N VAL A 159 -4.00 11.32 -6.63
CA VAL A 159 -4.97 12.40 -6.89
C VAL A 159 -4.76 13.05 -8.25
N VAL A 160 -3.51 13.22 -8.72
CA VAL A 160 -3.23 13.73 -10.07
C VAL A 160 -3.83 12.83 -11.14
N HIS A 161 -3.71 11.51 -10.99
CA HIS A 161 -4.23 10.54 -11.97
C HIS A 161 -5.72 10.19 -11.77
N ALA A 162 -6.26 10.40 -10.57
CA ALA A 162 -7.68 10.19 -10.26
C ALA A 162 -8.24 11.33 -9.38
N PRO A 163 -8.45 12.56 -9.94
CA PRO A 163 -8.80 13.74 -9.15
C PRO A 163 -10.19 13.69 -8.50
N GLN A 164 -11.06 12.80 -8.96
CA GLN A 164 -12.42 12.59 -8.44
C GLN A 164 -12.54 11.37 -7.53
N ASP A 165 -11.42 10.71 -7.17
CA ASP A 165 -11.46 9.59 -6.23
C ASP A 165 -11.52 10.11 -4.78
N PRO A 166 -12.66 9.90 -4.06
CA PRO A 166 -12.80 10.35 -2.68
C PRO A 166 -11.85 9.63 -1.73
N VAL A 167 -11.41 8.41 -2.07
CA VAL A 167 -10.46 7.65 -1.22
C VAL A 167 -9.08 8.28 -1.33
N ALA A 168 -8.61 8.59 -2.54
CA ALA A 168 -7.33 9.28 -2.73
C ALA A 168 -7.32 10.65 -2.05
N ARG A 169 -8.42 11.42 -2.16
CA ARG A 169 -8.58 12.71 -1.46
C ARG A 169 -8.51 12.56 0.06
N ASN A 170 -9.21 11.56 0.62
CA ASN A 170 -9.16 11.30 2.05
C ASN A 170 -7.73 10.99 2.52
N TYR A 171 -7.02 10.09 1.82
CA TYR A 171 -5.64 9.77 2.20
C TYR A 171 -4.67 10.93 1.99
N LEU A 172 -4.91 11.82 1.00
CA LEU A 172 -4.12 13.03 0.84
C LEU A 172 -4.31 13.97 2.04
N GLY A 173 -5.56 14.14 2.49
CA GLY A 173 -5.86 14.88 3.71
C GLY A 173 -5.20 14.29 4.95
N VAL A 174 -5.26 12.97 5.12
CA VAL A 174 -4.57 12.28 6.24
C VAL A 174 -3.06 12.49 6.17
N ALA A 175 -2.45 12.36 4.99
CA ALA A 175 -1.01 12.58 4.83
C ALA A 175 -0.62 14.03 5.11
N ALA A 176 -1.41 15.02 4.67
CA ALA A 176 -1.20 16.43 4.99
C ALA A 176 -1.30 16.70 6.50
N GLY A 177 -2.33 16.17 7.16
CA GLY A 177 -2.54 16.34 8.60
C GLY A 177 -1.41 15.72 9.43
N ARG A 178 -0.90 14.54 9.04
CA ARG A 178 0.26 13.91 9.67
C ARG A 178 1.56 14.72 9.51
N ASN A 179 1.63 15.60 8.52
CA ASN A 179 2.71 16.57 8.34
C ASN A 179 2.45 17.90 9.10
N GLY A 180 1.35 18.02 9.84
CA GLY A 180 0.95 19.25 10.55
C GLY A 180 0.30 20.32 9.65
N TRP A 181 -0.04 19.98 8.41
CA TRP A 181 -0.65 20.90 7.45
C TRP A 181 -2.17 20.83 7.53
N PHE A 182 -2.73 21.27 8.65
CA PHE A 182 -4.14 21.07 9.00
C PHE A 182 -5.11 21.75 8.03
N ASP A 183 -4.78 22.94 7.50
CA ASP A 183 -5.66 23.63 6.52
C ASP A 183 -5.72 22.86 5.19
N ALA A 184 -4.59 22.31 4.75
CA ALA A 184 -4.55 21.46 3.56
C ALA A 184 -5.28 20.12 3.80
N ALA A 185 -5.12 19.54 4.99
CA ALA A 185 -5.84 18.32 5.38
C ALA A 185 -7.36 18.54 5.34
N GLU A 186 -7.83 19.64 5.94
CA GLU A 186 -9.26 20.01 5.94
C GLU A 186 -9.79 20.21 4.51
N ALA A 187 -9.05 20.88 3.64
CA ALA A 187 -9.46 21.11 2.25
C ALA A 187 -9.63 19.80 1.47
N GLU A 188 -8.67 18.88 1.57
CA GLU A 188 -8.73 17.62 0.85
C GLU A 188 -9.80 16.67 1.41
N LEU A 189 -9.98 16.64 2.74
CA LEU A 189 -11.03 15.85 3.38
C LEU A 189 -12.42 16.39 3.08
N ARG A 190 -12.61 17.71 3.03
CA ARG A 190 -13.88 18.31 2.57
C ARG A 190 -14.17 17.88 1.14
N ARG A 191 -13.16 17.90 0.27
CA ARG A 191 -13.33 17.44 -1.10
C ARG A 191 -13.70 15.96 -1.18
N ALA A 192 -13.13 15.12 -0.31
CA ALA A 192 -13.52 13.70 -0.21
C ALA A 192 -15.00 13.55 0.19
N VAL A 193 -15.49 14.32 1.16
CA VAL A 193 -16.90 14.34 1.61
C VAL A 193 -17.83 14.90 0.52
N GLU A 194 -17.43 15.93 -0.23
CA GLU A 194 -18.21 16.44 -1.36
C GLU A 194 -18.40 15.37 -2.45
N LEU A 195 -17.34 14.61 -2.75
CA LEU A 195 -17.36 13.53 -3.74
C LEU A 195 -18.15 12.31 -3.25
N ARG A 196 -18.12 12.04 -1.95
CA ARG A 196 -18.84 10.94 -1.30
C ARG A 196 -19.38 11.38 0.07
N PRO A 197 -20.61 11.90 0.13
CA PRO A 197 -21.19 12.41 1.37
C PRO A 197 -21.40 11.35 2.47
N ASP A 198 -21.47 10.08 2.11
CA ASP A 198 -21.60 8.94 3.03
C ASP A 198 -20.24 8.27 3.38
N TYR A 199 -19.13 9.00 3.23
CA TYR A 199 -17.81 8.48 3.54
C TYR A 199 -17.45 8.69 5.03
N ALA A 200 -17.79 7.69 5.85
CA ALA A 200 -17.58 7.72 7.30
C ALA A 200 -16.16 8.10 7.71
N ASP A 201 -15.15 7.51 7.06
CA ASP A 201 -13.73 7.76 7.40
C ASP A 201 -13.31 9.20 7.12
N ALA A 202 -13.79 9.82 6.03
CA ALA A 202 -13.47 11.21 5.73
C ALA A 202 -14.09 12.16 6.75
N HIS A 203 -15.32 11.90 7.18
CA HIS A 203 -15.96 12.63 8.27
C HIS A 203 -15.21 12.45 9.60
N PHE A 204 -14.80 11.23 9.92
CA PHE A 204 -13.99 10.94 11.11
C PHE A 204 -12.66 11.71 11.10
N ASN A 205 -11.93 11.63 9.99
CA ASN A 205 -10.64 12.32 9.83
C ASN A 205 -10.79 13.85 9.90
N LEU A 206 -11.86 14.42 9.33
CA LEU A 206 -12.19 15.85 9.51
C LEU A 206 -12.37 16.20 10.98
N ALA A 207 -13.07 15.38 11.75
CA ALA A 207 -13.25 15.63 13.18
C ALA A 207 -11.91 15.62 13.92
N VAL A 208 -11.02 14.66 13.63
CA VAL A 208 -9.69 14.55 14.23
C VAL A 208 -8.88 15.83 13.96
N PHE A 209 -8.70 16.19 12.68
CA PHE A 209 -7.83 17.33 12.33
C PHE A 209 -8.44 18.69 12.72
N CYS A 210 -9.76 18.81 12.79
CA CYS A 210 -10.41 19.98 13.36
C CYS A 210 -10.11 20.15 14.86
N LEU A 211 -9.88 19.06 15.59
CA LEU A 211 -9.47 19.12 17.01
C LEU A 211 -7.97 19.36 17.19
N GLU A 212 -7.14 18.87 16.28
CA GLU A 212 -5.67 18.98 16.36
C GLU A 212 -5.15 20.35 15.93
N ARG A 213 -5.90 21.12 15.14
CA ARG A 213 -5.50 22.47 14.72
C ARG A 213 -5.49 23.45 15.89
N THR A 214 -4.73 24.54 15.75
CA THR A 214 -4.66 25.63 16.76
C THR A 214 -5.17 26.96 16.18
N PRO A 215 -6.25 27.56 16.70
CA PRO A 215 -7.15 27.03 17.74
C PRO A 215 -8.01 25.87 17.20
N PRO A 216 -8.49 24.94 18.07
CA PRO A 216 -9.36 23.85 17.67
C PRO A 216 -10.71 24.35 17.12
N ALA A 217 -11.18 23.73 16.02
CA ALA A 217 -12.49 23.98 15.45
C ALA A 217 -13.54 23.01 16.03
N THR A 218 -13.80 23.09 17.34
CA THR A 218 -14.58 22.12 18.13
C THR A 218 -15.99 21.88 17.58
N GLU A 219 -16.73 22.92 17.16
CA GLU A 219 -18.09 22.76 16.64
C GLU A 219 -18.09 22.02 15.29
N LEU A 220 -17.11 22.31 14.43
CA LEU A 220 -16.95 21.62 13.16
C LEU A 220 -16.57 20.15 13.39
N ALA A 221 -15.66 19.89 14.32
CA ALA A 221 -15.29 18.54 14.73
C ALA A 221 -16.50 17.75 15.25
N ARG A 222 -17.33 18.39 16.14
CA ARG A 222 -18.54 17.78 16.67
C ARG A 222 -19.54 17.41 15.58
N ARG A 223 -19.72 18.28 14.57
CA ARG A 223 -20.60 18.01 13.44
C ARG A 223 -20.12 16.81 12.63
N HIS A 224 -18.85 16.77 12.26
CA HIS A 224 -18.30 15.70 11.44
C HIS A 224 -18.21 14.38 12.21
N TYR A 225 -17.86 14.42 13.50
CA TYR A 225 -17.85 13.20 14.32
C TYR A 225 -19.25 12.57 14.44
N ARG A 226 -20.30 13.40 14.67
CA ARG A 226 -21.68 12.89 14.68
C ARG A 226 -22.06 12.25 13.35
N GLU A 227 -21.64 12.84 12.23
CA GLU A 227 -21.92 12.28 10.92
C GLU A 227 -21.17 10.97 10.70
N ALA A 228 -19.89 10.90 11.06
CA ALA A 228 -19.12 9.65 11.01
C ALA A 228 -19.79 8.53 11.82
N ARG A 229 -20.24 8.85 13.04
CA ARG A 229 -21.00 7.92 13.91
C ARG A 229 -22.32 7.48 13.29
N ARG A 230 -23.08 8.39 12.66
CA ARG A 230 -24.31 8.07 11.92
C ARG A 230 -24.06 7.12 10.75
N LEU A 231 -22.90 7.25 10.11
CA LEU A 231 -22.46 6.42 8.99
C LEU A 231 -21.80 5.10 9.43
N GLY A 232 -21.74 4.81 10.72
CA GLY A 232 -21.27 3.54 11.25
C GLY A 232 -19.81 3.52 11.73
N ALA A 233 -19.15 4.68 11.86
CA ALA A 233 -17.85 4.73 12.50
C ALA A 233 -17.94 4.32 13.98
N GLU A 234 -16.96 3.57 14.48
CA GLU A 234 -16.91 3.20 15.90
C GLU A 234 -16.63 4.41 16.80
N PRO A 235 -17.12 4.41 18.06
CA PRO A 235 -16.85 5.48 19.00
C PRO A 235 -15.36 5.56 19.33
N ASP A 236 -14.86 6.81 19.39
CA ASP A 236 -13.48 7.08 19.81
C ASP A 236 -13.50 7.87 21.13
N PRO A 237 -13.06 7.25 22.25
CA PRO A 237 -13.09 7.90 23.57
C PRO A 237 -12.25 9.17 23.67
N LEU A 238 -11.19 9.31 22.86
CA LEU A 238 -10.33 10.49 22.87
C LEU A 238 -11.05 11.67 22.22
N ILE A 239 -11.71 11.44 21.09
CA ILE A 239 -12.52 12.46 20.41
C ILE A 239 -13.70 12.86 21.31
N GLU A 240 -14.42 11.89 21.88
CA GLU A 240 -15.56 12.17 22.78
C GLU A 240 -15.15 13.01 23.98
N LYS A 241 -14.02 12.70 24.62
CA LYS A 241 -13.44 13.48 25.71
C LYS A 241 -13.02 14.89 25.27
N ALA A 242 -12.48 15.04 24.06
CA ALA A 242 -12.10 16.35 23.53
C ALA A 242 -13.33 17.23 23.23
N LEU A 243 -14.40 16.63 22.74
CA LEU A 243 -15.66 17.31 22.42
C LEU A 243 -16.53 17.64 23.64
N ALA A 244 -16.26 17.03 24.80
CA ALA A 244 -16.98 17.29 26.05
C ALA A 244 -16.48 18.53 26.82
N LYS A 245 -15.38 19.13 26.37
CA LYS A 245 -14.80 20.37 26.93
C LYS A 245 -15.41 21.60 26.27
#